data_65f038aa3ccbf42412a5b62164dd5eb1
#
_entry.id   65f038aa3ccbf42412a5b62164dd5eb1
#
_cell.length_a   1.000
_cell.length_b   1.000
_cell.length_c   1.000
_cell.angle_alpha   90.00
_cell.angle_beta   90.00
_cell.angle_gamma   90.00
#
_symmetry.space_group_name_H-M   'P 1'
#
loop_
_entity.id
_entity.type
_entity.pdbx_description
1 polymer ?
#
loop_
_entity_poly.entity_id
_entity_poly.type
_entity_poly.pdbx_seq_one_letter_code
_entity_poly.pdbx_strand_id
1 'polypeptide(L)'
;LPVNGSISMNLDGLFTRTTVSFSSAKTDSLAINSTPVTGKGLERVSYILDIVREKAGIKDLADVTSENNFPAGAGIASSAAAFAALALAGAKAAGLNLSEPELSVLARRGSGSASRSIPAGFVEWKMGEAESDSYAFSIAPVDHWNLVDCVAIVSASHKKTGSTEGHAIAGTSPLQDARVADVPRRLEICRNAILNKDFEAFANIIEHDSDMMHSVMMTSKPPLMYWQSATVEIFHQVREWRASGLPVGYTVDAGANVHVICLGEYAKEIEKRLREIPGVSNVLVAGVGGAAKVV
;
A
#
# COMPACT_ATOMS: atom_id res chain seq x y z
N LEU A 1 5.83 13.67 -8.80
CA LEU A 1 4.91 14.01 -7.72
C LEU A 1 3.54 13.38 -7.97
N PRO A 2 2.78 13.00 -6.92
CA PRO A 2 1.40 12.54 -7.07
C PRO A 2 0.48 13.70 -7.47
N VAL A 3 -0.64 13.38 -8.10
CA VAL A 3 -1.68 14.38 -8.43
C VAL A 3 -2.66 14.63 -7.29
N ASN A 4 -2.60 13.83 -6.22
CA ASN A 4 -3.44 13.95 -5.04
C ASN A 4 -2.78 13.32 -3.80
N GLY A 5 -3.21 13.72 -2.61
CA GLY A 5 -2.87 13.08 -1.36
C GLY A 5 -3.59 11.74 -1.17
N SER A 6 -3.22 11.01 -0.12
CA SER A 6 -3.87 9.72 0.23
C SER A 6 -3.66 9.36 1.69
N ILE A 7 -4.58 8.57 2.25
CA ILE A 7 -4.48 8.02 3.61
C ILE A 7 -4.43 6.50 3.52
N SER A 8 -3.66 5.87 4.39
CA SER A 8 -3.62 4.40 4.56
C SER A 8 -3.42 4.02 6.02
N MET A 9 -3.71 2.78 6.32
CA MET A 9 -3.39 2.12 7.59
C MET A 9 -2.26 1.13 7.34
N ASN A 10 -1.20 1.16 8.14
CA ASN A 10 -0.19 0.11 8.10
C ASN A 10 -0.74 -1.18 8.71
N LEU A 11 -0.27 -2.32 8.22
CA LEU A 11 -0.76 -3.63 8.63
C LEU A 11 0.28 -4.34 9.49
N ASP A 12 -0.10 -4.76 10.71
CA ASP A 12 0.75 -5.56 11.58
C ASP A 12 0.78 -7.02 11.13
N GLY A 13 1.94 -7.68 11.30
CA GLY A 13 2.11 -9.08 10.93
C GLY A 13 2.29 -9.35 9.43
N LEU A 14 1.99 -8.42 8.54
CA LEU A 14 2.28 -8.49 7.10
C LEU A 14 3.50 -7.61 6.80
N PHE A 15 4.65 -8.22 6.50
CA PHE A 15 5.90 -7.48 6.39
C PHE A 15 6.77 -7.88 5.20
N THR A 16 7.62 -6.96 4.80
CA THR A 16 8.81 -7.21 3.99
C THR A 16 10.05 -6.93 4.82
N ARG A 17 10.99 -7.89 4.84
CA ARG A 17 12.32 -7.72 5.44
C ARG A 17 13.34 -7.61 4.32
N THR A 18 14.16 -6.57 4.33
CA THR A 18 15.19 -6.34 3.32
C THR A 18 16.54 -6.14 3.99
N THR A 19 17.55 -6.83 3.50
CA THR A 19 18.95 -6.64 3.87
C THR A 19 19.69 -6.03 2.69
N VAL A 20 20.51 -5.02 2.94
CA VAL A 20 21.39 -4.37 1.96
C VAL A 20 22.82 -4.43 2.45
N SER A 21 23.73 -4.91 1.62
CA SER A 21 25.16 -4.94 1.90
C SER A 21 25.93 -4.28 0.75
N PHE A 22 26.61 -3.17 1.02
CA PHE A 22 27.46 -2.54 0.02
C PHE A 22 28.83 -3.23 0.00
N SER A 23 29.33 -3.52 -1.19
CA SER A 23 30.58 -4.24 -1.42
C SER A 23 31.25 -3.79 -2.72
N SER A 24 32.49 -4.21 -2.94
CA SER A 24 33.23 -3.98 -4.19
C SER A 24 32.77 -4.88 -5.36
N ALA A 25 31.51 -5.32 -5.35
CA ALA A 25 30.90 -6.09 -6.44
C ALA A 25 30.92 -5.29 -7.76
N LYS A 26 30.75 -5.97 -8.89
CA LYS A 26 30.74 -5.32 -10.22
C LYS A 26 29.35 -4.83 -10.64
N THR A 27 28.30 -5.36 -10.03
CA THR A 27 26.89 -5.04 -10.32
C THR A 27 26.09 -5.16 -9.04
N ASP A 28 24.99 -4.43 -8.93
CA ASP A 28 23.97 -4.70 -7.92
C ASP A 28 23.36 -6.08 -8.14
N SER A 29 22.96 -6.74 -7.06
CA SER A 29 22.20 -7.99 -7.09
C SER A 29 20.93 -7.89 -6.28
N LEU A 30 19.91 -8.68 -6.66
CA LEU A 30 18.64 -8.75 -5.95
C LEU A 30 18.14 -10.19 -5.89
N ALA A 31 17.77 -10.64 -4.70
CA ALA A 31 17.00 -11.87 -4.50
C ALA A 31 15.74 -11.59 -3.69
N ILE A 32 14.59 -12.11 -4.12
CA ILE A 32 13.31 -12.02 -3.40
C ILE A 32 12.84 -13.44 -3.07
N ASN A 33 12.60 -13.72 -1.79
CA ASN A 33 12.28 -15.06 -1.29
C ASN A 33 13.24 -16.12 -1.87
N SER A 34 14.53 -15.83 -1.78
CA SER A 34 15.65 -16.66 -2.30
C SER A 34 15.67 -16.84 -3.83
N THR A 35 14.82 -16.18 -4.59
CA THR A 35 14.78 -16.22 -6.05
C THR A 35 15.51 -15.01 -6.62
N PRO A 36 16.57 -15.18 -7.45
CA PRO A 36 17.23 -14.05 -8.10
C PRO A 36 16.29 -13.27 -9.01
N VAL A 37 16.39 -11.94 -8.96
CA VAL A 37 15.58 -11.01 -9.76
C VAL A 37 16.50 -10.16 -10.63
N THR A 38 16.18 -10.05 -11.92
CA THR A 38 16.92 -9.28 -12.93
C THR A 38 15.99 -8.32 -13.69
N GLY A 39 16.55 -7.57 -14.65
CA GLY A 39 15.80 -6.64 -15.51
C GLY A 39 15.12 -5.55 -14.72
N LYS A 40 13.88 -5.17 -15.08
CA LYS A 40 13.13 -4.05 -14.50
C LYS A 40 13.01 -4.09 -12.97
N GLY A 41 12.98 -5.28 -12.36
CA GLY A 41 12.93 -5.41 -10.90
C GLY A 41 14.22 -4.93 -10.25
N LEU A 42 15.36 -5.40 -10.75
CA LEU A 42 16.68 -4.99 -10.29
C LEU A 42 16.96 -3.51 -10.62
N GLU A 43 16.60 -3.05 -11.82
CA GLU A 43 16.77 -1.65 -12.24
C GLU A 43 16.11 -0.67 -11.27
N ARG A 44 14.88 -0.98 -10.81
CA ARG A 44 14.18 -0.16 -9.83
C ARG A 44 14.85 -0.14 -8.46
N VAL A 45 15.44 -1.26 -8.05
CA VAL A 45 16.20 -1.35 -6.79
C VAL A 45 17.48 -0.55 -6.91
N SER A 46 18.25 -0.74 -7.99
CA SER A 46 19.48 0.02 -8.27
C SER A 46 19.24 1.52 -8.31
N TYR A 47 18.13 1.97 -8.90
CA TYR A 47 17.74 3.38 -8.92
C TYR A 47 17.61 3.99 -7.51
N ILE A 48 17.03 3.28 -6.55
CA ILE A 48 16.94 3.74 -5.17
C ILE A 48 18.30 3.72 -4.49
N LEU A 49 19.11 2.69 -4.75
CA LEU A 49 20.46 2.59 -4.21
C LEU A 49 21.39 3.65 -4.79
N ASP A 50 21.19 4.07 -6.06
CA ASP A 50 21.94 5.21 -6.65
C ASP A 50 21.69 6.51 -5.90
N ILE A 51 20.43 6.78 -5.53
CA ILE A 51 20.08 7.95 -4.71
C ILE A 51 20.77 7.86 -3.33
N VAL A 52 20.78 6.67 -2.73
CA VAL A 52 21.46 6.44 -1.44
C VAL A 52 22.97 6.64 -1.59
N ARG A 53 23.59 6.07 -2.63
CA ARG A 53 25.04 6.22 -2.93
C ARG A 53 25.42 7.68 -3.11
N GLU A 54 24.65 8.43 -3.88
CA GLU A 54 24.86 9.86 -4.10
C GLU A 54 24.83 10.64 -2.77
N LYS A 55 23.84 10.39 -1.93
CA LYS A 55 23.72 11.04 -0.62
C LYS A 55 24.84 10.67 0.35
N ALA A 56 25.32 9.44 0.29
CA ALA A 56 26.38 8.93 1.18
C ALA A 56 27.80 9.19 0.65
N GLY A 57 27.96 9.61 -0.61
CA GLY A 57 29.26 9.80 -1.25
C GLY A 57 30.03 8.48 -1.46
N ILE A 58 29.34 7.33 -1.57
CA ILE A 58 29.95 6.02 -1.81
C ILE A 58 29.70 5.56 -3.25
N LYS A 59 30.55 4.60 -3.72
CA LYS A 59 30.44 4.04 -5.07
C LYS A 59 30.25 2.53 -5.07
N ASP A 60 30.30 1.91 -3.90
CA ASP A 60 30.14 0.48 -3.74
C ASP A 60 28.78 0.03 -4.25
N LEU A 61 28.74 -1.13 -4.89
CA LEU A 61 27.51 -1.75 -5.35
C LEU A 61 26.93 -2.65 -4.26
N ALA A 62 25.67 -3.04 -4.38
CA ALA A 62 24.97 -3.67 -3.29
C ALA A 62 24.44 -5.06 -3.63
N ASP A 63 24.54 -5.97 -2.67
CA ASP A 63 23.78 -7.20 -2.60
C ASP A 63 22.52 -6.97 -1.77
N VAL A 64 21.34 -7.22 -2.38
CA VAL A 64 20.04 -7.02 -1.76
C VAL A 64 19.31 -8.34 -1.64
N THR A 65 18.89 -8.68 -0.44
CA THR A 65 17.98 -9.81 -0.19
C THR A 65 16.70 -9.30 0.46
N SER A 66 15.55 -9.78 -0.02
CA SER A 66 14.24 -9.35 0.47
C SER A 66 13.32 -10.54 0.66
N GLU A 67 12.55 -10.56 1.74
CA GLU A 67 11.61 -11.60 2.08
C GLU A 67 10.23 -10.99 2.39
N ASN A 68 9.18 -11.57 1.80
CA ASN A 68 7.79 -11.24 2.10
C ASN A 68 7.12 -12.43 2.75
N ASN A 69 6.30 -12.19 3.78
CA ASN A 69 5.46 -13.22 4.39
C ASN A 69 4.02 -13.24 3.84
N PHE A 70 3.75 -12.50 2.77
CA PHE A 70 2.44 -12.43 2.10
C PHE A 70 2.61 -12.44 0.57
N PRO A 71 1.54 -12.76 -0.21
CA PRO A 71 1.63 -12.86 -1.67
C PRO A 71 2.08 -11.55 -2.34
N ALA A 72 3.14 -11.62 -3.14
CA ALA A 72 3.64 -10.47 -3.90
C ALA A 72 2.86 -10.29 -5.20
N GLY A 73 2.60 -9.03 -5.58
CA GLY A 73 1.95 -8.70 -6.87
C GLY A 73 0.45 -9.01 -6.96
N ALA A 74 -0.18 -9.38 -5.85
CA ALA A 74 -1.59 -9.77 -5.78
C ALA A 74 -2.54 -8.60 -5.38
N GLY A 75 -2.08 -7.35 -5.40
CA GLY A 75 -2.91 -6.20 -4.98
C GLY A 75 -2.95 -5.98 -3.46
N ILE A 76 -1.92 -6.45 -2.73
CA ILE A 76 -1.79 -6.29 -1.27
C ILE A 76 -0.58 -5.39 -0.98
N ALA A 77 -0.39 -4.33 -1.73
CA ALA A 77 0.64 -3.31 -1.54
C ALA A 77 2.10 -3.82 -1.35
N SER A 78 2.45 -5.02 -1.86
CA SER A 78 3.79 -5.63 -1.68
C SER A 78 4.93 -4.71 -2.15
N SER A 79 4.72 -3.93 -3.20
CA SER A 79 5.67 -2.91 -3.69
C SER A 79 5.88 -1.80 -2.67
N ALA A 80 4.84 -1.41 -1.90
CA ALA A 80 4.96 -0.39 -0.88
C ALA A 80 5.87 -0.85 0.26
N ALA A 81 5.61 -2.03 0.81
CA ALA A 81 6.44 -2.62 1.86
C ALA A 81 7.89 -2.83 1.40
N ALA A 82 8.10 -3.35 0.18
CA ALA A 82 9.43 -3.62 -0.36
C ALA A 82 10.27 -2.35 -0.51
N PHE A 83 9.73 -1.28 -1.08
CA PHE A 83 10.50 -0.04 -1.26
C PHE A 83 10.67 0.77 0.03
N ALA A 84 9.77 0.67 0.99
CA ALA A 84 9.97 1.22 2.32
C ALA A 84 11.12 0.50 3.05
N ALA A 85 11.13 -0.83 3.04
CA ALA A 85 12.20 -1.64 3.62
C ALA A 85 13.56 -1.38 2.93
N LEU A 86 13.58 -1.30 1.60
CA LEU A 86 14.79 -0.98 0.82
C LEU A 86 15.33 0.41 1.16
N ALA A 87 14.47 1.43 1.23
CA ALA A 87 14.88 2.80 1.54
C ALA A 87 15.55 2.88 2.92
N LEU A 88 14.93 2.26 3.93
CA LEU A 88 15.46 2.22 5.28
C LEU A 88 16.77 1.41 5.37
N ALA A 89 16.77 0.18 4.84
CA ALA A 89 17.95 -0.70 4.89
C ALA A 89 19.12 -0.12 4.11
N GLY A 90 18.89 0.40 2.90
CA GLY A 90 19.91 1.04 2.07
C GLY A 90 20.51 2.28 2.73
N ALA A 91 19.67 3.17 3.28
CA ALA A 91 20.14 4.34 4.00
C ALA A 91 21.02 3.95 5.21
N LYS A 92 20.59 2.98 6.02
CA LYS A 92 21.35 2.52 7.20
C LYS A 92 22.63 1.80 6.81
N ALA A 93 22.62 0.95 5.79
CA ALA A 93 23.81 0.27 5.29
C ALA A 93 24.86 1.25 4.75
N ALA A 94 24.43 2.37 4.17
CA ALA A 94 25.31 3.46 3.71
C ALA A 94 25.74 4.45 4.83
N GLY A 95 25.37 4.21 6.08
CA GLY A 95 25.70 5.09 7.21
C GLY A 95 24.89 6.39 7.27
N LEU A 96 23.82 6.51 6.48
CA LEU A 96 22.96 7.70 6.50
C LEU A 96 21.99 7.66 7.70
N ASN A 97 21.78 8.82 8.31
CA ASN A 97 20.80 9.01 9.36
C ASN A 97 19.68 9.94 8.88
N LEU A 98 18.84 9.43 7.98
CA LEU A 98 17.72 10.17 7.42
C LEU A 98 16.57 10.25 8.43
N SER A 99 15.91 11.40 8.48
CA SER A 99 14.67 11.62 9.20
C SER A 99 13.49 10.83 8.55
N GLU A 100 12.40 10.66 9.28
CA GLU A 100 11.21 9.99 8.76
C GLU A 100 10.67 10.63 7.47
N PRO A 101 10.53 11.97 7.35
CA PRO A 101 10.17 12.61 6.09
C PRO A 101 11.14 12.32 4.94
N GLU A 102 12.46 12.35 5.18
CA GLU A 102 13.47 12.05 4.15
C GLU A 102 13.40 10.60 3.69
N LEU A 103 13.21 9.64 4.62
CA LEU A 103 12.98 8.23 4.28
C LEU A 103 11.69 8.05 3.48
N SER A 104 10.62 8.75 3.86
CA SER A 104 9.35 8.73 3.14
C SER A 104 9.50 9.24 1.70
N VAL A 105 10.25 10.34 1.50
CA VAL A 105 10.60 10.85 0.16
C VAL A 105 11.42 9.82 -0.63
N LEU A 106 12.41 9.19 0.00
CA LEU A 106 13.24 8.18 -0.66
C LEU A 106 12.42 6.96 -1.07
N ALA A 107 11.59 6.41 -0.17
CA ALA A 107 10.72 5.26 -0.44
C ALA A 107 9.73 5.54 -1.58
N ARG A 108 9.18 6.75 -1.63
CA ARG A 108 8.29 7.23 -2.69
C ARG A 108 8.89 7.12 -4.09
N ARG A 109 10.20 7.33 -4.23
CA ARG A 109 10.90 7.24 -5.52
C ARG A 109 10.88 5.84 -6.09
N GLY A 110 10.82 4.80 -5.24
CA GLY A 110 10.69 3.41 -5.67
C GLY A 110 9.25 3.00 -5.95
N SER A 111 8.33 3.45 -5.09
CA SER A 111 6.89 3.24 -5.23
C SER A 111 6.15 4.33 -4.48
N GLY A 112 5.22 5.04 -5.13
CA GLY A 112 4.51 6.16 -4.49
C GLY A 112 3.91 5.79 -3.14
N SER A 113 3.20 4.67 -3.06
CA SER A 113 2.58 4.18 -1.81
C SER A 113 3.58 3.79 -0.72
N ALA A 114 4.86 3.52 -1.06
CA ALA A 114 5.90 3.18 -0.08
C ALA A 114 6.19 4.33 0.90
N SER A 115 5.90 5.57 0.50
CA SER A 115 6.00 6.73 1.40
C SER A 115 5.23 6.52 2.69
N ARG A 116 4.02 5.91 2.61
CA ARG A 116 3.14 5.70 3.75
C ARG A 116 3.51 4.49 4.62
N SER A 117 4.41 3.62 4.14
CA SER A 117 4.90 2.48 4.93
C SER A 117 6.11 2.84 5.81
N ILE A 118 6.57 4.10 5.81
CA ILE A 118 7.65 4.59 6.69
C ILE A 118 7.11 4.98 8.06
N PRO A 119 6.11 5.90 8.20
CA PRO A 119 5.53 6.24 9.50
C PRO A 119 4.66 5.12 10.08
N ALA A 120 4.25 5.23 11.33
CA ALA A 120 3.41 4.27 12.04
C ALA A 120 1.92 4.58 11.95
N GLY A 121 1.09 3.57 12.10
CA GLY A 121 -0.34 3.71 12.35
C GLY A 121 -1.15 4.12 11.14
N PHE A 122 -1.95 5.15 11.31
CA PHE A 122 -2.73 5.79 10.25
C PHE A 122 -1.90 6.90 9.63
N VAL A 123 -1.68 6.82 8.33
CA VAL A 123 -0.66 7.62 7.65
C VAL A 123 -1.26 8.37 6.48
N GLU A 124 -1.00 9.68 6.43
CA GLU A 124 -1.36 10.53 5.31
C GLU A 124 -0.11 10.89 4.49
N TRP A 125 -0.21 10.77 3.19
CA TRP A 125 0.76 11.26 2.24
C TRP A 125 0.24 12.55 1.62
N LYS A 126 0.88 13.67 1.90
CA LYS A 126 0.57 14.94 1.27
C LYS A 126 1.18 15.04 -0.13
N MET A 127 0.46 15.63 -1.05
CA MET A 127 0.87 15.79 -2.44
C MET A 127 2.21 16.53 -2.56
N GLY A 128 2.36 17.68 -1.87
CA GLY A 128 3.51 18.55 -1.99
C GLY A 128 3.56 19.32 -3.30
N GLU A 129 4.40 20.35 -3.34
CA GLU A 129 4.69 21.17 -4.53
C GLU A 129 6.08 20.88 -5.09
N ALA A 130 6.97 20.36 -4.25
CA ALA A 130 8.34 19.96 -4.57
C ALA A 130 8.62 18.51 -4.12
N GLU A 131 9.73 17.95 -4.61
CA GLU A 131 10.16 16.60 -4.23
C GLU A 131 10.37 16.45 -2.72
N SER A 132 10.90 17.47 -2.05
CA SER A 132 11.22 17.45 -0.62
C SER A 132 10.03 17.58 0.31
N ASP A 133 8.91 18.15 -0.15
CA ASP A 133 7.73 18.38 0.68
C ASP A 133 6.58 17.41 0.43
N SER A 134 6.76 16.47 -0.52
CA SER A 134 5.84 15.37 -0.79
C SER A 134 6.28 14.13 -0.02
N TYR A 135 5.84 14.00 1.23
CA TYR A 135 6.14 12.90 2.15
C TYR A 135 4.89 12.48 2.93
N ALA A 136 4.97 11.35 3.58
CA ALA A 136 3.92 10.84 4.44
C ALA A 136 4.25 11.04 5.91
N PHE A 137 3.23 11.17 6.74
CA PHE A 137 3.32 11.37 8.18
C PHE A 137 2.16 10.67 8.89
N SER A 138 2.37 10.26 10.13
CA SER A 138 1.33 9.66 10.96
C SER A 138 0.29 10.71 11.37
N ILE A 139 -1.00 10.42 11.14
CA ILE A 139 -2.12 11.24 11.62
C ILE A 139 -2.72 10.68 12.91
N ALA A 140 -2.50 9.39 13.19
CA ALA A 140 -2.88 8.76 14.45
C ALA A 140 -1.99 7.53 14.73
N PRO A 141 -1.62 7.27 16.00
CA PRO A 141 -0.76 6.17 16.39
C PRO A 141 -1.46 4.81 16.26
N VAL A 142 -0.68 3.72 16.41
CA VAL A 142 -1.13 2.33 16.27
C VAL A 142 -2.28 1.97 17.18
N ASP A 143 -2.26 2.45 18.42
CA ASP A 143 -3.24 2.19 19.47
C ASP A 143 -4.44 3.15 19.47
N HIS A 144 -4.46 4.08 18.50
CA HIS A 144 -5.54 5.08 18.43
C HIS A 144 -6.91 4.43 18.22
N TRP A 145 -7.02 3.49 17.31
CA TRP A 145 -8.28 2.84 16.95
C TRP A 145 -8.04 1.36 16.63
N ASN A 146 -8.72 0.47 17.34
CA ASN A 146 -8.59 -0.98 17.16
C ASN A 146 -9.32 -1.43 15.88
N LEU A 147 -8.77 -1.08 14.72
CA LEU A 147 -9.21 -1.59 13.43
C LEU A 147 -8.42 -2.84 13.04
N VAL A 148 -9.10 -3.74 12.33
CA VAL A 148 -8.50 -4.94 11.75
C VAL A 148 -8.88 -5.02 10.28
N ASP A 149 -7.90 -5.31 9.44
CA ASP A 149 -8.07 -5.63 8.03
C ASP A 149 -8.09 -7.15 7.84
N CYS A 150 -9.22 -7.66 7.36
CA CYS A 150 -9.39 -9.04 6.92
C CYS A 150 -9.25 -9.07 5.40
N VAL A 151 -8.03 -9.28 4.90
CA VAL A 151 -7.76 -9.28 3.46
C VAL A 151 -8.24 -10.58 2.82
N ALA A 152 -9.34 -10.51 2.08
CA ALA A 152 -9.89 -11.65 1.35
C ALA A 152 -9.10 -11.91 0.06
N ILE A 153 -8.42 -13.05 -0.01
CA ILE A 153 -7.61 -13.46 -1.16
C ILE A 153 -8.51 -14.15 -2.19
N VAL A 154 -8.88 -13.39 -3.21
CA VAL A 154 -9.63 -13.87 -4.39
C VAL A 154 -8.68 -14.42 -5.45
N SER A 155 -7.50 -13.81 -5.58
CA SER A 155 -6.46 -14.27 -6.50
C SER A 155 -5.08 -14.08 -5.91
N ALA A 156 -4.29 -15.15 -5.89
CA ALA A 156 -2.87 -15.11 -5.53
C ALA A 156 -1.97 -14.93 -6.77
N SER A 157 -2.53 -14.94 -7.98
CA SER A 157 -1.77 -14.79 -9.21
C SER A 157 -1.28 -13.35 -9.40
N HIS A 158 -0.10 -13.23 -10.00
CA HIS A 158 0.44 -11.92 -10.35
C HIS A 158 -0.48 -11.23 -11.36
N LYS A 159 -0.91 -10.01 -11.06
CA LYS A 159 -1.79 -9.24 -11.95
C LYS A 159 -1.08 -8.88 -13.26
N LYS A 160 -1.81 -8.93 -14.38
CA LYS A 160 -1.29 -8.61 -15.72
C LYS A 160 -0.85 -7.14 -15.83
N THR A 161 -1.60 -6.24 -15.21
CA THR A 161 -1.34 -4.78 -15.23
C THR A 161 -1.06 -4.29 -13.83
N GLY A 162 0.14 -3.74 -13.61
CA GLY A 162 0.56 -3.19 -12.34
C GLY A 162 -0.11 -1.85 -12.01
N SER A 163 -0.04 -1.42 -10.74
CA SER A 163 -0.55 -0.11 -10.33
C SER A 163 0.14 1.05 -11.06
N THR A 164 1.43 0.94 -11.37
CA THR A 164 2.18 1.95 -12.13
C THR A 164 1.61 2.15 -13.54
N GLU A 165 1.25 1.07 -14.23
CA GLU A 165 0.61 1.15 -15.55
C GLU A 165 -0.82 1.72 -15.45
N GLY A 166 -1.59 1.33 -14.41
CA GLY A 166 -2.89 1.92 -14.13
C GLY A 166 -2.81 3.43 -13.94
N HIS A 167 -1.85 3.91 -13.13
CA HIS A 167 -1.63 5.35 -12.96
C HIS A 167 -1.31 6.06 -14.28
N ALA A 168 -0.52 5.44 -15.17
CA ALA A 168 -0.14 6.04 -16.45
C ALA A 168 -1.33 6.28 -17.39
N ILE A 169 -2.36 5.44 -17.32
CA ILE A 169 -3.55 5.54 -18.17
C ILE A 169 -4.75 6.24 -17.52
N ALA A 170 -4.69 6.52 -16.21
CA ALA A 170 -5.79 7.14 -15.46
C ALA A 170 -6.28 8.45 -16.11
N GLY A 171 -5.35 9.28 -16.63
CA GLY A 171 -5.69 10.53 -17.32
C GLY A 171 -6.47 10.36 -18.63
N THR A 172 -6.60 9.13 -19.15
CA THR A 172 -7.42 8.87 -20.34
C THR A 172 -8.90 8.65 -20.01
N SER A 173 -9.23 8.50 -18.73
CA SER A 173 -10.61 8.35 -18.25
C SER A 173 -11.30 9.71 -18.18
N PRO A 174 -12.54 9.84 -18.69
CA PRO A 174 -13.33 11.07 -18.54
C PRO A 174 -13.73 11.38 -17.10
N LEU A 175 -13.53 10.43 -16.16
CA LEU A 175 -13.88 10.58 -14.74
C LEU A 175 -12.68 11.06 -13.89
N GLN A 176 -11.46 11.06 -14.42
CA GLN A 176 -10.25 11.33 -13.65
C GLN A 176 -10.22 12.73 -13.05
N ASP A 177 -10.57 13.75 -13.83
CA ASP A 177 -10.53 15.14 -13.36
C ASP A 177 -11.54 15.38 -12.22
N ALA A 178 -12.75 14.86 -12.35
CA ALA A 178 -13.76 14.93 -11.31
C ALA A 178 -13.32 14.17 -10.05
N ARG A 179 -12.72 12.98 -10.22
CA ARG A 179 -12.16 12.21 -9.10
C ARG A 179 -11.07 12.99 -8.36
N VAL A 180 -10.13 13.58 -9.07
CA VAL A 180 -9.01 14.34 -8.48
C VAL A 180 -9.52 15.61 -7.79
N ALA A 181 -10.45 16.33 -8.39
CA ALA A 181 -11.03 17.55 -7.81
C ALA A 181 -11.73 17.30 -6.46
N ASP A 182 -12.32 16.12 -6.28
CA ASP A 182 -13.02 15.76 -5.03
C ASP A 182 -12.10 15.15 -3.94
N VAL A 183 -10.84 14.83 -4.25
CA VAL A 183 -9.92 14.20 -3.27
C VAL A 183 -9.76 15.01 -1.98
N PRO A 184 -9.59 16.33 -1.99
CA PRO A 184 -9.43 17.10 -0.75
C PRO A 184 -10.58 16.89 0.24
N ARG A 185 -11.84 16.89 -0.24
CA ARG A 185 -13.03 16.63 0.58
C ARG A 185 -13.02 15.21 1.14
N ARG A 186 -12.69 14.20 0.33
CA ARG A 186 -12.65 12.80 0.77
C ARG A 186 -11.55 12.57 1.80
N LEU A 187 -10.37 13.16 1.63
CA LEU A 187 -9.28 13.08 2.61
C LEU A 187 -9.69 13.69 3.95
N GLU A 188 -10.36 14.85 3.93
CA GLU A 188 -10.85 15.50 5.15
C GLU A 188 -11.86 14.62 5.89
N ILE A 189 -12.85 14.05 5.18
CA ILE A 189 -13.84 13.12 5.78
C ILE A 189 -13.12 11.90 6.35
N CYS A 190 -12.23 11.27 5.61
CA CYS A 190 -11.50 10.08 6.06
C CYS A 190 -10.65 10.38 7.30
N ARG A 191 -9.90 11.49 7.29
CA ARG A 191 -9.09 11.93 8.43
C ARG A 191 -9.94 12.16 9.67
N ASN A 192 -11.06 12.90 9.54
CA ASN A 192 -11.96 13.18 10.63
C ASN A 192 -12.61 11.90 11.16
N ALA A 193 -13.02 10.98 10.29
CA ALA A 193 -13.58 9.69 10.67
C ALA A 193 -12.58 8.86 11.49
N ILE A 194 -11.31 8.81 11.07
CA ILE A 194 -10.24 8.14 11.83
C ILE A 194 -10.05 8.81 13.19
N LEU A 195 -9.86 10.13 13.23
CA LEU A 195 -9.57 10.85 14.47
C LEU A 195 -10.71 10.79 15.50
N ASN A 196 -11.95 10.75 15.02
CA ASN A 196 -13.13 10.67 15.89
C ASN A 196 -13.64 9.22 16.09
N LYS A 197 -13.00 8.21 15.44
CA LYS A 197 -13.42 6.79 15.46
C LYS A 197 -14.86 6.61 14.97
N ASP A 198 -15.28 7.41 14.00
CA ASP A 198 -16.60 7.33 13.37
C ASP A 198 -16.56 6.26 12.27
N PHE A 199 -16.99 5.03 12.65
CA PHE A 199 -16.90 3.88 11.76
C PHE A 199 -17.83 4.02 10.55
N GLU A 200 -19.02 4.62 10.70
CA GLU A 200 -19.96 4.77 9.60
C GLU A 200 -19.41 5.73 8.54
N ALA A 201 -18.95 6.91 8.95
CA ALA A 201 -18.30 7.86 8.05
C ALA A 201 -17.05 7.25 7.39
N PHE A 202 -16.25 6.49 8.17
CA PHE A 202 -15.05 5.81 7.68
C PHE A 202 -15.39 4.76 6.62
N ALA A 203 -16.32 3.83 6.89
CA ALA A 203 -16.71 2.79 5.94
C ALA A 203 -17.25 3.40 4.64
N ASN A 204 -18.14 4.38 4.75
CA ASN A 204 -18.74 5.04 3.60
C ASN A 204 -17.68 5.73 2.72
N ILE A 205 -16.67 6.40 3.32
CA ILE A 205 -15.70 7.14 2.53
C ILE A 205 -14.64 6.24 1.87
N ILE A 206 -14.20 5.16 2.53
CA ILE A 206 -13.22 4.23 1.95
C ILE A 206 -13.83 3.45 0.78
N GLU A 207 -15.08 3.02 0.90
CA GLU A 207 -15.83 2.37 -0.18
C GLU A 207 -16.01 3.32 -1.36
N HIS A 208 -16.47 4.54 -1.10
CA HIS A 208 -16.65 5.54 -2.14
C HIS A 208 -15.36 5.86 -2.89
N ASP A 209 -14.23 6.04 -2.19
CA ASP A 209 -12.93 6.31 -2.83
C ASP A 209 -12.46 5.14 -3.68
N SER A 210 -12.63 3.90 -3.17
CA SER A 210 -12.33 2.67 -3.90
C SER A 210 -13.16 2.57 -5.18
N ASP A 211 -14.48 2.74 -5.08
CA ASP A 211 -15.40 2.66 -6.21
C ASP A 211 -15.08 3.73 -7.27
N MET A 212 -14.74 4.95 -6.87
CA MET A 212 -14.30 6.03 -7.76
C MET A 212 -12.99 5.69 -8.48
N MET A 213 -12.00 5.14 -7.78
CA MET A 213 -10.74 4.74 -8.39
C MET A 213 -10.96 3.64 -9.43
N HIS A 214 -11.74 2.62 -9.13
CA HIS A 214 -12.04 1.54 -10.06
C HIS A 214 -12.90 2.01 -11.24
N SER A 215 -13.81 2.98 -11.05
CA SER A 215 -14.57 3.60 -12.13
C SER A 215 -13.64 4.31 -13.13
N VAL A 216 -12.61 5.00 -12.66
CA VAL A 216 -11.55 5.56 -13.51
C VAL A 216 -10.81 4.47 -14.28
N MET A 217 -10.43 3.38 -13.62
CA MET A 217 -9.74 2.26 -14.30
C MET A 217 -10.61 1.61 -15.38
N MET A 218 -11.89 1.36 -15.09
CA MET A 218 -12.82 0.75 -16.03
C MET A 218 -13.14 1.63 -17.24
N THR A 219 -12.99 2.95 -17.11
CA THR A 219 -13.26 3.94 -18.17
C THR A 219 -12.01 4.49 -18.83
N SER A 220 -10.81 4.04 -18.40
CA SER A 220 -9.53 4.39 -19.01
C SER A 220 -9.34 3.73 -20.38
N LYS A 221 -8.29 4.12 -21.10
CA LYS A 221 -7.95 3.56 -22.43
C LYS A 221 -6.50 3.05 -22.43
N PRO A 222 -6.30 1.70 -22.51
CA PRO A 222 -7.31 0.64 -22.50
C PRO A 222 -8.03 0.52 -21.15
N PRO A 223 -9.27 -0.02 -21.11
CA PRO A 223 -9.98 -0.21 -19.85
C PRO A 223 -9.32 -1.31 -19.00
N LEU A 224 -9.24 -1.08 -17.69
CA LEU A 224 -8.74 -2.06 -16.73
C LEU A 224 -9.85 -2.51 -15.78
N MET A 225 -10.09 -3.82 -15.74
CA MET A 225 -11.01 -4.45 -14.80
C MET A 225 -10.18 -5.29 -13.82
N TYR A 226 -10.09 -4.84 -12.57
CA TYR A 226 -9.42 -5.59 -11.51
C TYR A 226 -10.36 -6.55 -10.77
N TRP A 227 -11.65 -6.20 -10.70
CA TRP A 227 -12.63 -6.98 -9.97
C TRP A 227 -12.92 -8.32 -10.63
N GLN A 228 -13.09 -9.34 -9.82
CA GLN A 228 -13.56 -10.67 -10.20
C GLN A 228 -14.94 -10.92 -9.56
N SER A 229 -15.60 -12.01 -9.91
CA SER A 229 -16.94 -12.32 -9.39
C SER A 229 -16.96 -12.35 -7.85
N ALA A 230 -15.97 -12.99 -7.23
CA ALA A 230 -15.88 -13.01 -5.77
C ALA A 230 -15.60 -11.63 -5.15
N THR A 231 -14.86 -10.74 -5.85
CA THR A 231 -14.68 -9.34 -5.42
C THR A 231 -16.01 -8.64 -5.26
N VAL A 232 -16.88 -8.75 -6.27
CA VAL A 232 -18.21 -8.13 -6.27
C VAL A 232 -19.14 -8.78 -5.25
N GLU A 233 -19.07 -10.10 -5.08
CA GLU A 233 -19.83 -10.81 -4.04
C GLU A 233 -19.45 -10.31 -2.64
N ILE A 234 -18.16 -10.11 -2.36
CA ILE A 234 -17.72 -9.56 -1.08
C ILE A 234 -18.33 -8.16 -0.85
N PHE A 235 -18.42 -7.30 -1.86
CA PHE A 235 -19.04 -5.98 -1.71
C PHE A 235 -20.52 -6.07 -1.27
N HIS A 236 -21.28 -6.99 -1.89
CA HIS A 236 -22.67 -7.22 -1.51
C HIS A 236 -22.77 -7.71 -0.08
N GLN A 237 -22.00 -8.71 0.29
CA GLN A 237 -22.00 -9.30 1.62
C GLN A 237 -21.60 -8.28 2.70
N VAL A 238 -20.53 -7.49 2.49
CA VAL A 238 -20.11 -6.46 3.44
C VAL A 238 -21.18 -5.42 3.68
N ARG A 239 -21.88 -4.97 2.62
CA ARG A 239 -23.00 -4.03 2.75
C ARG A 239 -24.17 -4.62 3.52
N GLU A 240 -24.52 -5.89 3.28
CA GLU A 240 -25.56 -6.61 4.03
C GLU A 240 -25.17 -6.78 5.51
N TRP A 241 -23.93 -7.15 5.79
CA TRP A 241 -23.44 -7.28 7.17
C TRP A 241 -23.49 -5.94 7.90
N ARG A 242 -23.09 -4.85 7.24
CA ARG A 242 -23.19 -3.51 7.83
C ARG A 242 -24.65 -3.10 8.06
N ALA A 243 -25.55 -3.38 7.14
CA ALA A 243 -26.98 -3.12 7.31
C ALA A 243 -27.59 -3.93 8.48
N SER A 244 -27.00 -5.09 8.82
CA SER A 244 -27.38 -5.89 9.99
C SER A 244 -26.75 -5.43 11.31
N GLY A 245 -25.95 -4.33 11.28
CA GLY A 245 -25.36 -3.72 12.47
C GLY A 245 -23.88 -4.08 12.74
N LEU A 246 -23.22 -4.83 11.85
CA LEU A 246 -21.78 -5.10 12.01
C LEU A 246 -20.96 -3.89 11.52
N PRO A 247 -19.98 -3.39 12.30
CA PRO A 247 -19.10 -2.31 11.88
C PRO A 247 -18.04 -2.87 10.91
N VAL A 248 -18.36 -2.90 9.63
CA VAL A 248 -17.54 -3.45 8.56
C VAL A 248 -17.65 -2.60 7.29
N GLY A 249 -16.53 -2.43 6.58
CA GLY A 249 -16.45 -1.72 5.31
C GLY A 249 -15.37 -2.35 4.44
N TYR A 250 -15.30 -1.98 3.16
CA TYR A 250 -14.30 -2.51 2.24
C TYR A 250 -13.53 -1.41 1.51
N THR A 251 -12.35 -1.78 1.05
CA THR A 251 -11.61 -1.05 0.02
C THR A 251 -10.84 -2.04 -0.85
N VAL A 252 -10.50 -1.64 -2.07
CA VAL A 252 -9.77 -2.48 -3.02
C VAL A 252 -8.67 -1.67 -3.68
N ASP A 253 -7.46 -2.19 -3.63
CA ASP A 253 -6.32 -1.68 -4.38
C ASP A 253 -6.37 -2.12 -5.86
N ALA A 254 -5.30 -1.87 -6.60
CA ALA A 254 -5.18 -2.33 -7.99
C ALA A 254 -5.03 -3.87 -8.04
N GLY A 255 -6.10 -4.60 -7.82
CA GLY A 255 -6.15 -6.07 -7.78
C GLY A 255 -7.56 -6.59 -7.55
N ALA A 256 -7.71 -7.91 -7.42
CA ALA A 256 -8.99 -8.57 -7.16
C ALA A 256 -9.26 -8.78 -5.65
N ASN A 257 -8.21 -8.69 -4.83
CA ASN A 257 -8.30 -8.96 -3.40
C ASN A 257 -8.95 -7.79 -2.67
N VAL A 258 -9.79 -8.10 -1.69
CA VAL A 258 -10.59 -7.10 -0.98
C VAL A 258 -10.07 -6.96 0.44
N HIS A 259 -9.80 -5.74 0.84
CA HIS A 259 -9.50 -5.34 2.21
C HIS A 259 -10.83 -5.07 2.92
N VAL A 260 -11.21 -5.95 3.83
CA VAL A 260 -12.43 -5.82 4.63
C VAL A 260 -12.06 -5.37 6.03
N ILE A 261 -12.34 -4.11 6.31
CA ILE A 261 -11.94 -3.46 7.56
C ILE A 261 -13.10 -3.49 8.55
N CYS A 262 -12.82 -3.89 9.78
CA CYS A 262 -13.80 -3.96 10.87
C CYS A 262 -13.19 -3.52 12.20
N LEU A 263 -14.01 -3.34 13.23
CA LEU A 263 -13.52 -3.24 14.61
C LEU A 263 -12.96 -4.58 15.09
N GLY A 264 -11.86 -4.55 15.85
CA GLY A 264 -11.10 -5.73 16.25
C GLY A 264 -11.91 -6.82 16.95
N GLU A 265 -12.96 -6.47 17.70
CA GLU A 265 -13.86 -7.41 18.35
C GLU A 265 -14.66 -8.29 17.38
N TYR A 266 -14.87 -7.82 16.13
CA TYR A 266 -15.59 -8.54 15.08
C TYR A 266 -14.68 -9.28 14.11
N ALA A 267 -13.36 -9.15 14.21
CA ALA A 267 -12.41 -9.67 13.23
C ALA A 267 -12.56 -11.18 12.98
N LYS A 268 -12.73 -11.98 14.04
CA LYS A 268 -12.92 -13.45 13.92
C LYS A 268 -14.22 -13.81 13.18
N GLU A 269 -15.28 -13.07 13.42
CA GLU A 269 -16.57 -13.28 12.76
C GLU A 269 -16.47 -12.93 11.28
N ILE A 270 -15.88 -11.76 10.97
CA ILE A 270 -15.67 -11.31 9.58
C ILE A 270 -14.74 -12.28 8.83
N GLU A 271 -13.63 -12.71 9.42
CA GLU A 271 -12.74 -13.71 8.84
C GLU A 271 -13.52 -14.99 8.49
N LYS A 272 -14.32 -15.53 9.42
CA LYS A 272 -15.12 -16.73 9.18
C LYS A 272 -16.09 -16.52 8.02
N ARG A 273 -16.85 -15.44 8.01
CA ARG A 273 -17.82 -15.13 6.94
C ARG A 273 -17.15 -15.00 5.57
N LEU A 274 -15.98 -14.34 5.50
CA LEU A 274 -15.22 -14.20 4.26
C LEU A 274 -14.74 -15.55 3.72
N ARG A 275 -14.31 -16.47 4.60
CA ARG A 275 -13.88 -17.82 4.20
C ARG A 275 -15.03 -18.67 3.62
N GLU A 276 -16.28 -18.35 3.92
CA GLU A 276 -17.48 -19.04 3.41
C GLU A 276 -17.88 -18.52 2.02
N ILE A 277 -17.34 -17.38 1.53
CA ILE A 277 -17.65 -16.84 0.21
C ILE A 277 -16.97 -17.66 -0.88
N PRO A 278 -17.72 -18.22 -1.87
CA PRO A 278 -17.11 -18.93 -2.99
C PRO A 278 -16.11 -18.05 -3.77
N GLY A 279 -14.93 -18.58 -4.01
CA GLY A 279 -13.85 -17.87 -4.70
C GLY A 279 -12.88 -17.11 -3.78
N VAL A 280 -13.12 -17.08 -2.48
CA VAL A 280 -12.13 -16.66 -1.48
C VAL A 280 -11.24 -17.85 -1.13
N SER A 281 -9.97 -17.79 -1.47
CA SER A 281 -9.01 -18.89 -1.25
C SER A 281 -8.34 -18.85 0.12
N ASN A 282 -8.21 -17.66 0.70
CA ASN A 282 -7.62 -17.43 2.03
C ASN A 282 -8.08 -16.07 2.56
N VAL A 283 -7.91 -15.85 3.87
CA VAL A 283 -8.08 -14.54 4.52
C VAL A 283 -6.85 -14.28 5.38
N LEU A 284 -6.19 -13.15 5.15
CA LEU A 284 -5.11 -12.66 6.00
C LEU A 284 -5.69 -11.64 6.97
N VAL A 285 -5.34 -11.76 8.24
CA VAL A 285 -5.89 -10.88 9.29
C VAL A 285 -4.75 -10.06 9.88
N ALA A 286 -4.89 -8.74 9.86
CA ALA A 286 -3.86 -7.82 10.31
C ALA A 286 -4.48 -6.63 11.06
N GLY A 287 -3.93 -6.30 12.22
CA GLY A 287 -4.25 -5.07 12.94
C GLY A 287 -3.48 -3.87 12.40
N VAL A 288 -3.61 -2.74 13.06
CA VAL A 288 -2.86 -1.51 12.75
C VAL A 288 -1.37 -1.74 13.02
N GLY A 289 -0.52 -1.45 12.04
CA GLY A 289 0.92 -1.72 12.08
C GLY A 289 1.79 -0.53 12.48
N GLY A 290 3.00 -0.85 12.93
CA GLY A 290 4.02 0.13 13.33
C GLY A 290 4.78 0.76 12.15
N ALA A 291 5.75 1.60 12.46
CA ALA A 291 6.67 2.20 11.50
C ALA A 291 7.65 1.17 10.92
N ALA A 292 8.24 1.51 9.78
CA ALA A 292 9.42 0.80 9.27
C ALA A 292 10.56 0.87 10.31
N LYS A 293 11.20 -0.27 10.59
CA LYS A 293 12.24 -0.37 11.62
C LYS A 293 13.38 -1.30 11.19
N VAL A 294 14.55 -1.05 11.73
CA VAL A 294 15.70 -1.98 11.64
C VAL A 294 15.47 -3.11 12.65
N VAL A 295 15.76 -4.34 12.26
CA VAL A 295 15.62 -5.56 13.07
C VAL A 295 16.92 -6.33 13.12
#